data_72c8449e72b7c1fbef74b0607ffb1728
#
_entry.id   72c8449e72b7c1fbef74b0607ffb1728
#
_cell.length_a   1.000
_cell.length_b   1.000
_cell.length_c   1.000
_cell.angle_alpha   90.00
_cell.angle_beta   90.00
_cell.angle_gamma   90.00
#
_symmetry.space_group_name_H-M   'P 1'
#
loop_
_entity.id
_entity.type
_entity.pdbx_description
1 polymer ?
#
loop_
_entity_poly.entity_id
_entity_poly.type
_entity_poly.pdbx_seq_one_letter_code
_entity_poly.pdbx_strand_id
1 'polypeptide(L)'
;MKIKKSTKALAAAASLAILATVGLSACGGGSNDAETTADGKVKITMWHGFSEADGKTLESIVDDFNKSQDKYEIDAQLQPWSTIGETMVTKVTSGDGPDFVTTGADNGQGWSIDGTFQCVTDFYDDKDNGTDEYIENVVDQITFNIDGSEEKCGVPMGYAPTAVWYNTDMWESAGLTDADYPQTWDELLEVAKKLTKSDGSQYGIALPDLGWAPFLKGNGSGIYTTDGKVSINTKENKAFLEKMRDFYKGGYSVSGMDETAARESFESGQSAMVIVGPWEDQASTDKGINHDLFPVPNGDGTYVYPDGTKGSNTGSTGLYWWVTSQVG
;
A
#
# COMPACT_ATOMS: atom_id res chain seq x y z
N MET A 1 3.73 -59.67 8.16
CA MET A 1 2.83 -60.19 9.20
C MET A 1 1.66 -59.23 9.35
N LYS A 2 0.53 -59.71 8.90
CA LYS A 2 -0.89 -59.34 9.18
C LYS A 2 -1.31 -57.85 9.24
N ILE A 3 -1.92 -57.49 8.17
CA ILE A 3 -3.01 -56.55 7.96
C ILE A 3 -4.16 -56.80 8.97
N LYS A 4 -4.72 -55.72 9.56
CA LYS A 4 -6.13 -55.74 9.97
C LYS A 4 -6.82 -54.47 9.49
N LYS A 5 -7.69 -54.70 8.51
CA LYS A 5 -8.82 -53.83 8.15
C LYS A 5 -9.85 -53.88 9.26
N SER A 6 -10.47 -52.77 9.54
CA SER A 6 -11.79 -52.73 10.16
C SER A 6 -12.61 -51.61 9.55
N THR A 7 -13.61 -52.07 8.89
CA THR A 7 -14.72 -51.46 8.19
C THR A 7 -15.85 -51.07 9.13
N LYS A 8 -16.69 -50.16 8.61
CA LYS A 8 -18.12 -49.86 8.92
C LYS A 8 -18.32 -48.77 9.99
N ALA A 9 -19.20 -47.79 9.79
CA ALA A 9 -20.56 -47.94 9.30
C ALA A 9 -21.05 -46.73 8.55
N LEU A 10 -21.83 -47.05 7.57
CA LEU A 10 -22.89 -46.25 6.95
C LEU A 10 -23.85 -45.68 8.00
N ALA A 11 -24.26 -44.43 7.82
CA ALA A 11 -25.60 -44.00 8.14
C ALA A 11 -26.14 -43.20 6.96
N ALA A 12 -27.11 -43.82 6.33
CA ALA A 12 -27.82 -43.36 5.17
C ALA A 12 -28.97 -42.43 5.54
N ALA A 13 -29.27 -41.51 4.64
CA ALA A 13 -30.57 -41.06 4.22
C ALA A 13 -31.51 -40.37 5.25
N ALA A 14 -31.75 -39.09 4.98
CA ALA A 14 -33.11 -38.61 4.95
C ALA A 14 -33.20 -37.49 3.89
N SER A 15 -33.55 -37.90 2.68
CA SER A 15 -34.10 -37.03 1.65
C SER A 15 -35.48 -36.57 2.08
N LEU A 16 -35.67 -35.30 2.32
CA LEU A 16 -37.01 -34.71 2.30
C LEU A 16 -37.00 -33.62 1.21
N ALA A 17 -37.56 -34.00 0.09
CA ALA A 17 -38.01 -33.10 -0.95
C ALA A 17 -39.15 -32.25 -0.41
N ILE A 18 -38.92 -30.95 -0.31
CA ILE A 18 -40.03 -29.97 -0.28
C ILE A 18 -39.96 -29.26 -1.62
N LEU A 19 -40.79 -29.78 -2.53
CA LEU A 19 -41.27 -29.00 -3.67
C LEU A 19 -42.21 -27.93 -3.15
N ALA A 20 -41.74 -26.72 -3.04
CA ALA A 20 -42.61 -25.55 -2.94
C ALA A 20 -42.45 -24.75 -4.23
N THR A 21 -43.48 -24.73 -4.98
CA THR A 21 -43.80 -23.94 -6.14
C THR A 21 -43.22 -22.52 -6.06
N VAL A 22 -42.21 -22.27 -6.88
CA VAL A 22 -41.79 -20.90 -7.22
C VAL A 22 -42.29 -20.63 -8.62
N GLY A 23 -43.24 -19.71 -8.70
CA GLY A 23 -43.72 -19.15 -9.95
C GLY A 23 -42.54 -18.51 -10.71
N LEU A 24 -42.42 -18.90 -11.96
CA LEU A 24 -41.61 -18.15 -12.94
C LEU A 24 -42.19 -16.74 -13.05
N SER A 25 -41.44 -15.77 -12.57
CA SER A 25 -41.54 -14.40 -13.02
C SER A 25 -40.21 -14.05 -13.66
N ALA A 26 -40.08 -14.43 -14.93
CA ALA A 26 -39.07 -13.85 -15.78
C ALA A 26 -39.57 -12.47 -16.19
N CYS A 27 -38.93 -11.42 -15.67
CA CYS A 27 -38.89 -10.11 -16.32
C CYS A 27 -37.64 -9.38 -15.83
N GLY A 28 -36.80 -9.00 -16.77
CA GLY A 28 -35.54 -8.36 -16.56
C GLY A 28 -35.63 -6.99 -15.88
N GLY A 29 -34.62 -6.70 -15.18
CA GLY A 29 -34.30 -5.48 -14.46
C GLY A 29 -33.26 -5.89 -13.45
N GLY A 30 -31.98 -5.63 -13.70
CA GLY A 30 -30.96 -5.86 -12.69
C GLY A 30 -31.19 -4.90 -11.52
N SER A 31 -31.94 -5.36 -10.52
CA SER A 31 -31.84 -4.77 -9.20
C SER A 31 -30.64 -5.46 -8.54
N ASN A 32 -29.56 -4.74 -8.37
CA ASN A 32 -28.53 -5.09 -7.41
C ASN A 32 -29.19 -4.95 -6.02
N ASP A 33 -29.90 -5.99 -5.59
CA ASP A 33 -30.36 -6.03 -4.22
C ASP A 33 -29.10 -6.19 -3.34
N ALA A 34 -28.77 -5.14 -2.58
CA ALA A 34 -27.64 -5.14 -1.68
C ALA A 34 -27.71 -6.37 -0.76
N GLU A 35 -26.61 -7.08 -0.61
CA GLU A 35 -26.52 -8.22 0.30
C GLU A 35 -26.85 -7.76 1.72
N THR A 36 -27.76 -8.45 2.39
CA THR A 36 -28.15 -8.12 3.76
C THR A 36 -27.77 -9.22 4.72
N THR A 37 -27.33 -8.83 5.91
CA THR A 37 -27.03 -9.75 7.02
C THR A 37 -28.31 -10.36 7.59
N ALA A 38 -28.17 -11.38 8.42
CA ALA A 38 -29.32 -12.08 9.04
C ALA A 38 -30.19 -11.17 9.95
N ASP A 39 -29.59 -10.12 10.48
CA ASP A 39 -30.23 -9.09 11.31
C ASP A 39 -30.69 -7.85 10.50
N GLY A 40 -30.55 -7.90 9.18
CA GLY A 40 -31.13 -6.93 8.24
C GLY A 40 -30.25 -5.70 7.95
N LYS A 41 -28.98 -5.72 8.34
CA LYS A 41 -28.05 -4.67 7.95
C LYS A 41 -27.59 -4.87 6.49
N VAL A 42 -27.33 -3.79 5.79
CA VAL A 42 -26.68 -3.84 4.46
C VAL A 42 -25.22 -4.22 4.65
N LYS A 43 -24.81 -5.32 4.03
CA LYS A 43 -23.43 -5.78 4.07
C LYS A 43 -22.58 -5.00 3.10
N ILE A 44 -21.42 -4.53 3.53
CA ILE A 44 -20.43 -3.79 2.74
C ILE A 44 -19.12 -4.54 2.86
N THR A 45 -18.62 -5.04 1.75
CA THR A 45 -17.35 -5.77 1.70
C THR A 45 -16.20 -4.80 1.45
N MET A 46 -15.20 -4.82 2.32
CA MET A 46 -14.00 -3.99 2.25
C MET A 46 -12.75 -4.85 2.08
N TRP A 47 -11.89 -4.51 1.11
CA TRP A 47 -10.56 -5.10 1.03
C TRP A 47 -9.48 -4.14 1.51
N HIS A 48 -8.50 -4.69 2.24
CA HIS A 48 -7.34 -3.96 2.73
C HIS A 48 -6.11 -4.85 2.81
N GLY A 49 -4.91 -4.26 2.78
CA GLY A 49 -3.64 -4.99 2.83
C GLY A 49 -2.91 -4.92 4.18
N PHE A 50 -3.52 -4.33 5.21
CA PHE A 50 -2.90 -4.17 6.53
C PHE A 50 -2.86 -5.50 7.29
N SER A 51 -1.69 -5.98 7.69
CA SER A 51 -1.50 -7.33 8.21
C SER A 51 -1.00 -7.43 9.65
N GLU A 52 -0.53 -6.33 10.25
CA GLU A 52 0.09 -6.34 11.58
C GLU A 52 -0.67 -5.45 12.57
N ALA A 53 0.00 -4.55 13.26
CA ALA A 53 -0.61 -3.67 14.25
C ALA A 53 -1.63 -2.70 13.63
N ASP A 54 -1.36 -2.24 12.43
CA ASP A 54 -2.26 -1.43 11.61
C ASP A 54 -3.53 -2.19 11.20
N GLY A 55 -3.42 -3.47 10.85
CA GLY A 55 -4.58 -4.34 10.60
C GLY A 55 -5.47 -4.50 11.82
N LYS A 56 -4.91 -4.75 12.99
CA LYS A 56 -5.67 -4.83 14.25
C LYS A 56 -6.36 -3.51 14.60
N THR A 57 -5.71 -2.39 14.31
CA THR A 57 -6.30 -1.06 14.51
C THR A 57 -7.49 -0.85 13.58
N LEU A 58 -7.35 -1.21 12.30
CA LEU A 58 -8.44 -1.13 11.34
C LEU A 58 -9.61 -2.04 11.73
N GLU A 59 -9.35 -3.29 12.11
CA GLU A 59 -10.37 -4.21 12.62
C GLU A 59 -11.13 -3.62 13.81
N SER A 60 -10.43 -2.97 14.76
CA SER A 60 -11.06 -2.31 15.88
C SER A 60 -11.96 -1.14 15.45
N ILE A 61 -11.51 -0.34 14.47
CA ILE A 61 -12.31 0.76 13.92
C ILE A 61 -13.57 0.24 13.22
N VAL A 62 -13.44 -0.83 12.44
CA VAL A 62 -14.56 -1.48 11.76
C VAL A 62 -15.55 -2.06 12.77
N ASP A 63 -15.06 -2.72 13.80
CA ASP A 63 -15.85 -3.25 14.90
C ASP A 63 -16.65 -2.15 15.62
N ASP A 64 -16.02 -1.02 15.91
CA ASP A 64 -16.67 0.11 16.57
C ASP A 64 -17.71 0.75 15.65
N PHE A 65 -17.41 0.89 14.35
CA PHE A 65 -18.40 1.32 13.36
C PHE A 65 -19.62 0.40 13.32
N ASN A 66 -19.39 -0.91 13.20
CA ASN A 66 -20.46 -1.91 13.12
C ASN A 66 -21.35 -1.94 14.36
N LYS A 67 -20.80 -1.59 15.54
CA LYS A 67 -21.54 -1.47 16.80
C LYS A 67 -22.26 -0.13 16.98
N SER A 68 -21.80 0.92 16.30
CA SER A 68 -22.29 2.30 16.48
C SER A 68 -23.65 2.56 15.82
N GLN A 69 -24.07 1.71 14.90
CA GLN A 69 -25.28 1.88 14.11
C GLN A 69 -25.85 0.52 13.66
N ASP A 70 -27.12 0.48 13.20
CA ASP A 70 -27.87 -0.73 12.85
C ASP A 70 -28.20 -0.83 11.34
N LYS A 71 -27.62 0.05 10.50
CA LYS A 71 -27.97 0.12 9.08
C LYS A 71 -26.99 -0.64 8.20
N TYR A 72 -25.71 -0.60 8.52
CA TYR A 72 -24.63 -1.18 7.73
C TYR A 72 -23.77 -2.13 8.55
N GLU A 73 -23.15 -3.10 7.88
CA GLU A 73 -22.12 -3.96 8.43
C GLU A 73 -20.96 -4.05 7.46
N ILE A 74 -19.78 -3.58 7.87
CA ILE A 74 -18.56 -3.72 7.10
C ILE A 74 -17.94 -5.09 7.39
N ASP A 75 -17.73 -5.88 6.34
CA ASP A 75 -16.94 -7.12 6.32
C ASP A 75 -15.53 -6.79 5.78
N ALA A 76 -14.61 -6.54 6.70
CA ALA A 76 -13.23 -6.21 6.35
C ALA A 76 -12.44 -7.47 6.04
N GLN A 77 -11.90 -7.57 4.85
CA GLN A 77 -11.17 -8.72 4.34
C GLN A 77 -9.72 -8.37 4.04
N LEU A 78 -8.79 -9.01 4.76
CA LEU A 78 -7.37 -8.90 4.48
C LEU A 78 -7.04 -9.58 3.15
N GLN A 79 -6.44 -8.81 2.24
CA GLN A 79 -5.89 -9.28 0.97
C GLN A 79 -4.45 -8.80 0.84
N PRO A 80 -3.48 -9.61 0.42
CA PRO A 80 -2.15 -9.12 0.12
C PRO A 80 -2.19 -7.95 -0.88
N TRP A 81 -1.37 -6.92 -0.68
CA TRP A 81 -1.30 -5.76 -1.59
C TRP A 81 -1.09 -6.15 -3.06
N SER A 82 -0.25 -7.17 -3.31
CA SER A 82 -0.05 -7.73 -4.66
C SER A 82 -1.33 -8.31 -5.24
N THR A 83 -2.10 -9.05 -4.42
CA THR A 83 -3.39 -9.63 -4.84
C THR A 83 -4.40 -8.54 -5.20
N ILE A 84 -4.48 -7.47 -4.40
CA ILE A 84 -5.32 -6.31 -4.72
C ILE A 84 -4.90 -5.74 -6.09
N GLY A 85 -3.59 -5.48 -6.29
CA GLY A 85 -3.07 -4.92 -7.53
C GLY A 85 -3.33 -5.78 -8.77
N GLU A 86 -3.20 -7.09 -8.64
CA GLU A 86 -3.30 -8.03 -9.75
C GLU A 86 -4.75 -8.42 -10.12
N THR A 87 -5.66 -8.39 -9.16
CA THR A 87 -6.99 -9.00 -9.35
C THR A 87 -8.16 -8.01 -9.36
N MET A 88 -7.97 -6.78 -8.92
CA MET A 88 -9.04 -5.80 -8.70
C MET A 88 -9.96 -5.64 -9.93
N VAL A 89 -9.39 -5.31 -11.09
CA VAL A 89 -10.16 -5.10 -12.32
C VAL A 89 -11.00 -6.33 -12.69
N THR A 90 -10.38 -7.52 -12.61
CA THR A 90 -11.06 -8.79 -12.93
C THR A 90 -12.19 -9.07 -11.96
N LYS A 91 -11.95 -8.86 -10.68
CA LYS A 91 -12.92 -9.13 -9.60
C LYS A 91 -14.11 -8.19 -9.65
N VAL A 92 -13.87 -6.89 -9.83
CA VAL A 92 -14.95 -5.91 -9.99
C VAL A 92 -15.75 -6.18 -11.26
N THR A 93 -15.09 -6.47 -12.39
CA THR A 93 -15.79 -6.77 -13.65
C THR A 93 -16.64 -8.04 -13.58
N SER A 94 -16.24 -9.04 -12.78
CA SER A 94 -17.02 -10.28 -12.58
C SER A 94 -18.13 -10.14 -11.52
N GLY A 95 -18.17 -9.04 -10.78
CA GLY A 95 -19.10 -8.87 -9.66
C GLY A 95 -18.67 -9.57 -8.36
N ASP A 96 -17.43 -10.10 -8.31
CA ASP A 96 -16.85 -10.80 -7.14
C ASP A 96 -15.87 -9.91 -6.36
N GLY A 97 -15.79 -8.62 -6.66
CA GLY A 97 -14.92 -7.67 -6.00
C GLY A 97 -15.51 -7.15 -4.69
N PRO A 98 -14.75 -6.29 -3.96
CA PRO A 98 -15.27 -5.60 -2.80
C PRO A 98 -16.12 -4.38 -3.20
N ASP A 99 -16.93 -3.89 -2.28
CA ASP A 99 -17.66 -2.63 -2.46
C ASP A 99 -16.70 -1.44 -2.37
N PHE A 100 -15.72 -1.51 -1.49
CA PHE A 100 -14.63 -0.54 -1.45
C PHE A 100 -13.30 -1.17 -1.01
N VAL A 101 -12.20 -0.49 -1.32
CA VAL A 101 -10.85 -0.99 -1.09
C VAL A 101 -9.90 0.12 -0.69
N THR A 102 -8.86 -0.20 0.09
CA THR A 102 -7.72 0.69 0.26
C THR A 102 -6.63 0.37 -0.75
N THR A 103 -6.14 1.40 -1.44
CA THR A 103 -4.94 1.30 -2.29
C THR A 103 -4.31 2.67 -2.51
N GLY A 104 -3.12 2.70 -3.11
CA GLY A 104 -2.43 3.94 -3.48
C GLY A 104 -3.07 4.66 -4.66
N ALA A 105 -2.76 5.94 -4.81
CA ALA A 105 -3.23 6.74 -5.94
C ALA A 105 -2.69 6.26 -7.30
N ASP A 106 -1.56 5.58 -7.32
CA ASP A 106 -0.95 4.99 -8.52
C ASP A 106 -1.86 3.96 -9.20
N ASN A 107 -2.42 3.03 -8.41
CA ASN A 107 -3.43 2.09 -8.88
C ASN A 107 -4.78 2.79 -9.12
N GLY A 108 -5.19 3.61 -8.16
CA GLY A 108 -6.50 4.28 -8.17
C GLY A 108 -6.73 5.14 -9.40
N GLN A 109 -5.71 5.83 -9.90
CA GLN A 109 -5.82 6.64 -11.11
C GLN A 109 -6.25 5.82 -12.33
N GLY A 110 -5.52 4.73 -12.61
CA GLY A 110 -5.82 3.87 -13.77
C GLY A 110 -7.22 3.26 -13.68
N TRP A 111 -7.57 2.79 -12.49
CA TRP A 111 -8.86 2.12 -12.24
C TRP A 111 -10.05 3.08 -12.19
N SER A 112 -9.84 4.35 -11.86
CA SER A 112 -10.88 5.38 -12.00
C SER A 112 -11.11 5.75 -13.46
N ILE A 113 -10.04 5.87 -14.25
CA ILE A 113 -10.13 6.21 -15.68
C ILE A 113 -10.79 5.08 -16.49
N ASP A 114 -10.54 3.82 -16.15
CA ASP A 114 -11.14 2.67 -16.85
C ASP A 114 -12.53 2.27 -16.32
N GLY A 115 -13.03 2.98 -15.30
CA GLY A 115 -14.35 2.77 -14.72
C GLY A 115 -14.44 1.59 -13.75
N THR A 116 -13.32 1.02 -13.30
CA THR A 116 -13.31 0.03 -12.23
C THR A 116 -13.67 0.67 -10.88
N PHE A 117 -13.25 1.91 -10.65
CA PHE A 117 -13.64 2.72 -9.49
C PHE A 117 -14.60 3.83 -9.89
N GLN A 118 -15.52 4.13 -9.00
CA GLN A 118 -16.41 5.28 -9.10
C GLN A 118 -15.74 6.52 -8.51
N CYS A 119 -15.97 7.67 -9.13
CA CYS A 119 -15.62 8.93 -8.53
C CYS A 119 -16.69 9.36 -7.50
N VAL A 120 -16.23 10.05 -6.48
CA VAL A 120 -17.03 10.41 -5.29
C VAL A 120 -17.07 11.94 -5.11
N THR A 121 -17.11 12.68 -6.20
CA THR A 121 -17.11 14.15 -6.21
C THR A 121 -18.22 14.72 -5.33
N ASP A 122 -19.42 14.13 -5.37
CA ASP A 122 -20.57 14.54 -4.54
C ASP A 122 -20.27 14.46 -3.03
N PHE A 123 -19.40 13.52 -2.60
CA PHE A 123 -18.95 13.44 -1.21
C PHE A 123 -18.18 14.69 -0.78
N TYR A 124 -17.41 15.28 -1.70
CA TYR A 124 -16.65 16.50 -1.44
C TYR A 124 -17.48 17.77 -1.54
N ASP A 125 -18.58 17.74 -2.26
CA ASP A 125 -19.51 18.87 -2.39
C ASP A 125 -20.41 19.01 -1.16
N ASP A 126 -20.56 17.95 -0.37
CA ASP A 126 -21.29 17.97 0.89
C ASP A 126 -20.39 18.49 2.03
N LYS A 127 -20.70 19.68 2.51
CA LYS A 127 -19.95 20.36 3.58
C LYS A 127 -20.01 19.68 4.93
N ASP A 128 -21.00 18.81 5.15
CA ASP A 128 -21.15 18.09 6.40
C ASP A 128 -20.11 16.94 6.50
N ASN A 129 -19.45 16.58 5.40
CA ASN A 129 -18.40 15.56 5.35
C ASN A 129 -17.01 16.07 5.82
N GLY A 130 -16.84 17.38 6.11
CA GLY A 130 -15.59 17.93 6.66
C GLY A 130 -14.38 17.83 5.73
N THR A 131 -14.61 17.74 4.42
CA THR A 131 -13.54 17.52 3.42
C THR A 131 -12.63 18.72 3.20
N ASP A 132 -12.99 19.88 3.70
CA ASP A 132 -12.20 21.12 3.71
C ASP A 132 -11.00 21.06 4.68
N GLU A 133 -10.99 20.06 5.58
CA GLU A 133 -9.86 19.80 6.47
C GLU A 133 -8.78 18.92 5.82
N TYR A 134 -9.03 18.33 4.65
CA TYR A 134 -8.04 17.52 3.96
C TYR A 134 -6.91 18.36 3.36
N ILE A 135 -5.71 17.82 3.40
CA ILE A 135 -4.53 18.45 2.79
C ILE A 135 -4.69 18.50 1.27
N GLU A 136 -4.65 19.70 0.69
CA GLU A 136 -4.91 19.95 -0.73
C GLU A 136 -4.10 19.02 -1.66
N ASN A 137 -2.79 18.90 -1.47
CA ASN A 137 -1.94 18.06 -2.31
C ASN A 137 -2.22 16.55 -2.18
N VAL A 138 -2.91 16.12 -1.14
CA VAL A 138 -3.37 14.72 -0.98
C VAL A 138 -4.64 14.51 -1.79
N VAL A 139 -5.54 15.48 -1.79
CA VAL A 139 -6.76 15.46 -2.64
C VAL A 139 -6.40 15.58 -4.12
N ASP A 140 -5.39 16.36 -4.48
CA ASP A 140 -4.91 16.48 -5.86
C ASP A 140 -4.44 15.13 -6.45
N GLN A 141 -3.93 14.22 -5.62
CA GLN A 141 -3.49 12.90 -6.07
C GLN A 141 -4.63 11.97 -6.50
N ILE A 142 -5.85 12.29 -6.11
CA ILE A 142 -7.07 11.52 -6.43
C ILE A 142 -8.06 12.33 -7.28
N THR A 143 -7.60 13.47 -7.78
CA THR A 143 -8.39 14.34 -8.68
C THR A 143 -7.94 14.09 -10.11
N PHE A 144 -8.85 13.60 -10.94
CA PHE A 144 -8.55 13.20 -12.30
C PHE A 144 -9.50 13.86 -13.29
N ASN A 145 -9.04 14.01 -14.54
CA ASN A 145 -9.92 14.40 -15.64
C ASN A 145 -10.58 13.14 -16.22
N ILE A 146 -11.87 12.98 -15.98
CA ILE A 146 -12.69 11.88 -16.49
C ILE A 146 -13.67 12.47 -17.52
N ASP A 147 -13.54 12.08 -18.76
CA ASP A 147 -14.39 12.53 -19.87
C ASP A 147 -14.53 14.06 -20.01
N GLY A 148 -13.48 14.79 -19.63
CA GLY A 148 -13.44 16.25 -19.73
C GLY A 148 -13.91 17.00 -18.48
N SER A 149 -14.31 16.29 -17.42
CA SER A 149 -14.65 16.82 -16.11
C SER A 149 -13.57 16.51 -15.09
N GLU A 150 -13.30 17.42 -14.17
CA GLU A 150 -12.45 17.19 -13.02
C GLU A 150 -13.25 16.47 -11.94
N GLU A 151 -12.82 15.26 -11.60
CA GLU A 151 -13.52 14.39 -10.66
C GLU A 151 -12.59 13.94 -9.53
N LYS A 152 -13.14 13.88 -8.30
CA LYS A 152 -12.47 13.32 -7.14
C LYS A 152 -12.91 11.87 -6.96
N CYS A 153 -11.96 10.94 -7.08
CA CYS A 153 -12.30 9.52 -7.23
C CYS A 153 -11.92 8.65 -6.03
N GLY A 154 -11.43 9.23 -4.96
CA GLY A 154 -11.10 8.53 -3.72
C GLY A 154 -11.30 9.41 -2.50
N VAL A 155 -11.15 8.83 -1.31
CA VAL A 155 -11.18 9.55 -0.02
C VAL A 155 -9.87 9.29 0.72
N PRO A 156 -9.10 10.33 1.13
CA PRO A 156 -7.86 10.15 1.87
C PRO A 156 -8.08 9.34 3.14
N MET A 157 -7.29 8.28 3.31
CA MET A 157 -7.24 7.51 4.53
C MET A 157 -6.03 7.89 5.39
N GLY A 158 -4.87 7.96 4.75
CA GLY A 158 -3.62 8.27 5.42
C GLY A 158 -2.53 8.63 4.43
N TYR A 159 -1.53 9.33 4.93
CA TYR A 159 -0.36 9.75 4.18
C TYR A 159 0.88 9.43 5.00
N ALA A 160 1.68 8.51 4.52
CA ALA A 160 2.88 8.04 5.20
C ALA A 160 4.12 8.42 4.41
N PRO A 161 4.98 9.31 4.93
CA PRO A 161 6.28 9.56 4.33
C PRO A 161 7.18 8.33 4.53
N THR A 162 8.06 8.05 3.56
CA THR A 162 9.13 7.08 3.73
C THR A 162 10.38 7.76 4.29
N ALA A 163 11.15 7.00 5.07
CA ALA A 163 12.43 7.42 5.62
C ALA A 163 13.47 6.31 5.43
N VAL A 164 14.73 6.64 5.64
CA VAL A 164 15.78 5.63 5.83
C VAL A 164 15.82 5.30 7.32
N TRP A 165 15.40 4.08 7.66
CA TRP A 165 15.52 3.52 8.99
C TRP A 165 16.88 2.86 9.12
N TYR A 166 17.55 3.01 10.24
CA TYR A 166 18.87 2.43 10.46
C TYR A 166 18.99 1.84 11.86
N ASN A 167 19.77 0.77 11.96
CA ASN A 167 20.15 0.16 13.23
C ASN A 167 21.26 0.99 13.88
N THR A 168 20.96 1.61 15.02
CA THR A 168 21.89 2.54 15.71
C THR A 168 23.14 1.84 16.21
N ASP A 169 23.06 0.59 16.65
CA ASP A 169 24.21 -0.18 17.10
C ASP A 169 25.18 -0.47 15.96
N MET A 170 24.66 -0.80 14.77
CA MET A 170 25.48 -1.02 13.56
C MET A 170 26.11 0.29 13.08
N TRP A 171 25.34 1.38 13.13
CA TRP A 171 25.78 2.72 12.77
C TRP A 171 26.97 3.18 13.63
N GLU A 172 26.80 3.12 14.96
CA GLU A 172 27.84 3.48 15.92
C GLU A 172 29.07 2.56 15.80
N SER A 173 28.86 1.25 15.60
CA SER A 173 29.95 0.28 15.41
C SER A 173 30.78 0.55 14.17
N ALA A 174 30.20 1.20 13.13
CA ALA A 174 30.91 1.66 11.94
C ALA A 174 31.59 3.03 12.12
N GLY A 175 31.48 3.62 13.34
CA GLY A 175 32.03 4.95 13.65
C GLY A 175 31.25 6.10 13.04
N LEU A 176 30.00 5.88 12.70
CA LEU A 176 29.08 6.90 12.15
C LEU A 176 28.36 7.62 13.29
N THR A 177 27.99 8.87 13.04
CA THR A 177 27.26 9.77 13.95
C THR A 177 26.15 10.50 13.17
N ASP A 178 25.37 11.34 13.84
CA ASP A 178 24.34 12.16 13.21
C ASP A 178 24.92 13.13 12.15
N ALA A 179 26.20 13.48 12.26
CA ALA A 179 26.88 14.31 11.26
C ALA A 179 27.12 13.57 9.91
N ASP A 180 26.96 12.26 9.91
CA ASP A 180 27.15 11.40 8.72
C ASP A 180 25.84 11.09 8.01
N TYR A 181 24.70 11.68 8.40
CA TYR A 181 23.43 11.46 7.70
C TYR A 181 23.52 11.92 6.24
N PRO A 182 23.31 11.00 5.30
CA PRO A 182 23.44 11.29 3.86
C PRO A 182 22.43 12.35 3.41
N GLN A 183 22.90 13.33 2.66
CA GLN A 183 22.07 14.36 2.04
C GLN A 183 21.81 14.05 0.57
N THR A 184 22.62 13.18 -0.02
CA THR A 184 22.55 12.75 -1.42
C THR A 184 22.56 11.24 -1.54
N TRP A 185 22.09 10.72 -2.68
CA TRP A 185 22.15 9.28 -2.97
C TRP A 185 23.59 8.76 -3.09
N ASP A 186 24.53 9.60 -3.50
CA ASP A 186 25.96 9.24 -3.56
C ASP A 186 26.53 9.09 -2.14
N GLU A 187 26.14 9.97 -1.22
CA GLU A 187 26.54 9.85 0.20
C GLU A 187 25.87 8.63 0.85
N LEU A 188 24.59 8.34 0.53
CA LEU A 188 23.93 7.12 1.01
C LEU A 188 24.65 5.85 0.52
N LEU A 189 25.13 5.84 -0.71
CA LEU A 189 25.92 4.74 -1.25
C LEU A 189 27.24 4.55 -0.47
N GLU A 190 27.95 5.64 -0.16
CA GLU A 190 29.19 5.56 0.64
C GLU A 190 28.92 5.11 2.09
N VAL A 191 27.82 5.52 2.70
CA VAL A 191 27.40 5.03 4.01
C VAL A 191 27.03 3.55 3.94
N ALA A 192 26.24 3.14 2.96
CA ALA A 192 25.90 1.72 2.77
C ALA A 192 27.15 0.85 2.59
N LYS A 193 28.16 1.35 1.88
CA LYS A 193 29.46 0.69 1.72
C LYS A 193 30.20 0.55 3.06
N LYS A 194 30.22 1.58 3.90
CA LYS A 194 30.83 1.53 5.25
C LYS A 194 30.14 0.50 6.14
N LEU A 195 28.82 0.39 6.04
CA LEU A 195 28.01 -0.53 6.83
C LEU A 195 28.02 -1.97 6.30
N THR A 196 28.47 -2.21 5.07
CA THR A 196 28.54 -3.55 4.49
C THR A 196 29.79 -4.31 4.96
N LYS A 197 29.59 -5.53 5.44
CA LYS A 197 30.70 -6.42 5.81
C LYS A 197 31.14 -7.26 4.62
N SER A 198 32.45 -7.33 4.40
CA SER A 198 33.03 -8.05 3.27
C SER A 198 32.86 -9.56 3.32
N ASP A 199 32.52 -10.11 4.46
CA ASP A 199 32.20 -11.54 4.66
C ASP A 199 30.77 -11.91 4.30
N GLY A 200 29.96 -10.94 3.87
CA GLY A 200 28.57 -11.13 3.49
C GLY A 200 27.59 -11.30 4.66
N SER A 201 28.05 -11.10 5.89
CA SER A 201 27.18 -11.23 7.08
C SER A 201 26.27 -10.05 7.30
N GLN A 202 26.52 -8.90 6.63
CA GLN A 202 25.75 -7.68 6.77
C GLN A 202 25.79 -6.87 5.48
N TYR A 203 24.63 -6.47 4.99
CA TYR A 203 24.45 -5.50 3.92
C TYR A 203 24.28 -4.09 4.50
N GLY A 204 24.71 -3.09 3.76
CA GLY A 204 24.57 -1.71 4.21
C GLY A 204 23.13 -1.21 4.20
N ILE A 205 22.34 -1.67 3.23
CA ILE A 205 20.94 -1.24 3.07
C ILE A 205 20.11 -2.33 2.40
N ALA A 206 18.86 -2.47 2.81
CA ALA A 206 17.84 -3.22 2.08
C ALA A 206 17.03 -2.24 1.21
N LEU A 207 17.10 -2.44 -0.11
CA LEU A 207 16.36 -1.65 -1.09
C LEU A 207 15.35 -2.57 -1.79
N PRO A 208 14.04 -2.37 -1.61
CA PRO A 208 13.04 -3.14 -2.35
C PRO A 208 13.07 -2.75 -3.84
N ASP A 209 13.00 -3.74 -4.73
CA ASP A 209 13.19 -3.58 -6.17
C ASP A 209 12.23 -2.57 -6.84
N LEU A 210 11.01 -2.43 -6.33
CA LEU A 210 10.01 -1.51 -6.87
C LEU A 210 9.75 -0.28 -5.96
N GLY A 211 10.29 -0.27 -4.74
CA GLY A 211 10.09 0.82 -3.78
C GLY A 211 10.75 2.14 -4.17
N TRP A 212 11.58 2.14 -5.20
CA TRP A 212 12.30 3.33 -5.67
C TRP A 212 11.49 4.22 -6.63
N ALA A 213 10.41 3.73 -7.22
CA ALA A 213 9.63 4.49 -8.20
C ALA A 213 9.15 5.87 -7.70
N PRO A 214 8.67 6.03 -6.45
CA PRO A 214 8.34 7.35 -5.88
C PRO A 214 9.51 8.33 -5.86
N PHE A 215 10.74 7.84 -5.73
CA PHE A 215 11.94 8.70 -5.65
C PHE A 215 12.37 9.27 -7.01
N LEU A 216 11.85 8.77 -8.12
CA LEU A 216 12.09 9.36 -9.44
C LEU A 216 11.60 10.82 -9.50
N LYS A 217 10.51 11.15 -8.82
CA LYS A 217 10.00 12.53 -8.75
C LYS A 217 11.00 13.47 -8.06
N GLY A 218 11.69 12.97 -7.04
CA GLY A 218 12.73 13.73 -6.33
C GLY A 218 13.95 14.09 -7.18
N ASN A 219 14.15 13.40 -8.28
CA ASN A 219 15.20 13.71 -9.24
C ASN A 219 14.73 14.64 -10.38
N GLY A 220 13.61 15.33 -10.21
CA GLY A 220 13.05 16.22 -11.23
C GLY A 220 12.41 15.50 -12.40
N SER A 221 12.10 14.21 -12.24
CA SER A 221 11.49 13.37 -13.26
C SER A 221 10.40 12.49 -12.66
N GLY A 222 9.74 11.69 -13.46
CA GLY A 222 8.67 10.80 -13.04
C GLY A 222 8.38 9.74 -14.09
N ILE A 223 7.38 8.92 -13.83
CA ILE A 223 6.90 7.92 -14.78
C ILE A 223 5.98 8.58 -15.81
N TYR A 224 5.25 9.62 -15.39
CA TYR A 224 4.32 10.37 -16.23
C TYR A 224 4.64 11.86 -16.20
N THR A 225 4.33 12.54 -17.30
CA THR A 225 4.29 14.00 -17.37
C THR A 225 3.01 14.53 -16.71
N THR A 226 2.94 15.82 -16.43
CA THR A 226 1.74 16.48 -15.88
C THR A 226 0.50 16.40 -16.80
N ASP A 227 0.70 16.16 -18.10
CA ASP A 227 -0.36 15.91 -19.08
C ASP A 227 -0.64 14.40 -19.29
N GLY A 228 -0.18 13.53 -18.38
CA GLY A 228 -0.51 12.12 -18.31
C GLY A 228 0.23 11.20 -19.30
N LYS A 229 1.24 11.72 -20.04
CA LYS A 229 2.01 10.89 -20.97
C LYS A 229 3.13 10.14 -20.24
N VAL A 230 3.41 8.91 -20.69
CA VAL A 230 4.53 8.11 -20.17
C VAL A 230 5.86 8.82 -20.42
N SER A 231 6.62 9.08 -19.38
CA SER A 231 7.90 9.81 -19.37
C SER A 231 9.03 9.05 -18.68
N ILE A 232 9.00 7.72 -18.69
CA ILE A 232 9.98 6.91 -17.96
C ILE A 232 11.39 6.95 -18.56
N ASN A 233 11.50 7.16 -19.88
CA ASN A 233 12.77 7.10 -20.61
C ASN A 233 13.50 8.45 -20.67
N THR A 234 13.67 9.10 -19.53
CA THR A 234 14.41 10.37 -19.42
C THR A 234 15.88 10.15 -19.04
N LYS A 235 16.71 11.18 -19.21
CA LYS A 235 18.11 11.16 -18.77
C LYS A 235 18.21 11.06 -17.24
N GLU A 236 17.35 11.77 -16.56
CA GLU A 236 17.27 11.85 -15.10
C GLU A 236 16.88 10.49 -14.50
N ASN A 237 15.84 9.85 -15.06
CA ASN A 237 15.44 8.50 -14.63
C ASN A 237 16.55 7.47 -14.86
N LYS A 238 17.26 7.54 -16.00
CA LYS A 238 18.40 6.65 -16.26
C LYS A 238 19.51 6.84 -15.25
N ALA A 239 19.87 8.09 -14.96
CA ALA A 239 20.92 8.41 -13.99
C ALA A 239 20.56 7.89 -12.59
N PHE A 240 19.28 8.04 -12.17
CA PHE A 240 18.81 7.49 -10.91
C PHE A 240 18.89 5.95 -10.89
N LEU A 241 18.41 5.28 -11.93
CA LEU A 241 18.47 3.82 -12.02
C LEU A 241 19.91 3.29 -12.06
N GLU A 242 20.85 4.04 -12.64
CA GLU A 242 22.27 3.69 -12.59
C GLU A 242 22.81 3.76 -11.15
N LYS A 243 22.41 4.76 -10.37
CA LYS A 243 22.75 4.83 -8.93
C LYS A 243 22.17 3.65 -8.16
N MET A 244 20.89 3.31 -8.38
CA MET A 244 20.27 2.14 -7.74
C MET A 244 21.02 0.85 -8.09
N ARG A 245 21.38 0.67 -9.36
CA ARG A 245 22.18 -0.46 -9.81
C ARG A 245 23.53 -0.57 -9.07
N ASP A 246 24.13 0.55 -8.69
CA ASP A 246 25.44 0.56 -8.05
C ASP A 246 25.38 0.02 -6.61
N PHE A 247 24.25 0.17 -5.90
CA PHE A 247 24.03 -0.50 -4.62
C PHE A 247 24.05 -2.04 -4.76
N TYR A 248 23.38 -2.57 -5.79
CA TYR A 248 23.33 -4.01 -6.04
C TYR A 248 24.66 -4.55 -6.56
N LYS A 249 25.29 -3.87 -7.50
CA LYS A 249 26.59 -4.27 -8.07
C LYS A 249 27.73 -4.22 -7.06
N GLY A 250 27.67 -3.28 -6.14
CA GLY A 250 28.64 -3.16 -5.05
C GLY A 250 28.45 -4.22 -3.95
N GLY A 251 27.34 -4.96 -3.98
CA GLY A 251 26.99 -5.91 -2.92
C GLY A 251 26.54 -5.22 -1.63
N TYR A 252 26.07 -3.97 -1.71
CA TYR A 252 25.62 -3.20 -0.56
C TYR A 252 24.15 -3.43 -0.25
N SER A 253 23.41 -3.96 -1.21
CA SER A 253 22.03 -4.43 -1.12
C SER A 253 21.85 -5.72 -1.93
N VAL A 254 20.81 -6.49 -1.61
CA VAL A 254 20.40 -7.70 -2.36
C VAL A 254 19.32 -7.30 -3.34
N SER A 255 19.44 -7.72 -4.61
CA SER A 255 18.38 -7.55 -5.60
C SER A 255 17.28 -8.61 -5.46
N GLY A 256 16.06 -8.30 -5.92
CA GLY A 256 14.93 -9.23 -5.89
C GLY A 256 14.17 -9.25 -4.57
N MET A 257 14.40 -8.29 -3.67
CA MET A 257 13.60 -8.11 -2.47
C MET A 257 12.37 -7.26 -2.77
N ASP A 258 11.19 -7.73 -2.38
CA ASP A 258 10.03 -6.88 -2.20
C ASP A 258 10.13 -6.10 -0.88
N GLU A 259 9.15 -5.28 -0.56
CA GLU A 259 9.14 -4.50 0.68
C GLU A 259 9.19 -5.39 1.92
N THR A 260 8.44 -6.50 1.93
CA THR A 260 8.42 -7.44 3.06
C THR A 260 9.79 -8.05 3.30
N ALA A 261 10.44 -8.56 2.26
CA ALA A 261 11.78 -9.14 2.35
C ALA A 261 12.83 -8.10 2.74
N ALA A 262 12.72 -6.84 2.29
CA ALA A 262 13.62 -5.77 2.67
C ALA A 262 13.49 -5.43 4.17
N ARG A 263 12.27 -5.35 4.70
CA ARG A 263 12.00 -5.17 6.13
C ARG A 263 12.54 -6.35 6.95
N GLU A 264 12.22 -7.57 6.57
CA GLU A 264 12.73 -8.77 7.24
C GLU A 264 14.26 -8.82 7.28
N SER A 265 14.94 -8.36 6.21
CA SER A 265 16.39 -8.25 6.17
C SER A 265 16.93 -7.25 7.19
N PHE A 266 16.26 -6.11 7.38
CA PHE A 266 16.59 -5.11 8.40
C PHE A 266 16.27 -5.64 9.81
N GLU A 267 15.07 -6.12 10.02
CA GLU A 267 14.56 -6.63 11.28
C GLU A 267 15.31 -7.86 11.80
N SER A 268 15.96 -8.63 10.93
CA SER A 268 16.84 -9.75 11.29
C SER A 268 18.29 -9.34 11.52
N GLY A 269 18.65 -8.07 11.29
CA GLY A 269 20.02 -7.58 11.38
C GLY A 269 20.91 -7.98 10.18
N GLN A 270 20.34 -8.49 9.08
CA GLN A 270 21.09 -8.74 7.85
C GLN A 270 21.38 -7.45 7.08
N SER A 271 20.55 -6.43 7.21
CA SER A 271 20.78 -5.11 6.64
C SER A 271 20.83 -4.05 7.72
N ALA A 272 21.77 -3.11 7.60
CA ALA A 272 21.94 -2.04 8.56
C ALA A 272 20.94 -0.89 8.36
N MET A 273 20.39 -0.74 7.16
CA MET A 273 19.39 0.28 6.82
C MET A 273 18.29 -0.32 5.95
N VAL A 274 17.11 0.32 5.95
CA VAL A 274 15.98 0.05 5.04
C VAL A 274 15.24 1.34 4.71
N ILE A 275 14.69 1.45 3.50
CA ILE A 275 13.81 2.56 3.12
C ILE A 275 12.38 2.07 3.15
N VAL A 276 11.59 2.59 4.12
CA VAL A 276 10.23 2.14 4.36
C VAL A 276 9.42 3.22 5.11
N GLY A 277 8.12 3.04 5.25
CA GLY A 277 7.23 3.94 5.97
C GLY A 277 7.29 3.80 7.51
N PRO A 278 6.49 4.59 8.24
CA PRO A 278 6.55 4.68 9.70
C PRO A 278 6.07 3.41 10.44
N TRP A 279 5.47 2.46 9.75
CA TRP A 279 5.12 1.15 10.33
C TRP A 279 6.32 0.33 10.78
N GLU A 280 7.54 0.70 10.35
CA GLU A 280 8.78 0.06 10.78
C GLU A 280 9.12 0.35 12.25
N ASP A 281 8.71 1.48 12.80
CA ASP A 281 8.99 1.88 14.18
C ASP A 281 8.51 0.82 15.19
N GLN A 282 7.24 0.44 15.10
CA GLN A 282 6.68 -0.55 16.01
C GLN A 282 7.25 -1.94 15.76
N ALA A 283 7.45 -2.33 14.49
CA ALA A 283 7.99 -3.64 14.14
C ALA A 283 9.43 -3.82 14.67
N SER A 284 10.28 -2.81 14.51
CA SER A 284 11.64 -2.80 15.03
C SER A 284 11.67 -2.77 16.57
N THR A 285 10.79 -1.99 17.20
CA THR A 285 10.64 -1.93 18.67
C THR A 285 10.25 -3.31 19.24
N ASP A 286 9.27 -3.98 18.63
CA ASP A 286 8.80 -5.30 19.07
C ASP A 286 9.90 -6.37 18.97
N LYS A 287 10.84 -6.20 18.05
CA LYS A 287 12.01 -7.08 17.87
C LYS A 287 13.23 -6.66 18.71
N GLY A 288 13.12 -5.56 19.45
CA GLY A 288 14.21 -5.06 20.31
C GLY A 288 15.39 -4.50 19.53
N ILE A 289 15.16 -3.98 18.33
CA ILE A 289 16.18 -3.32 17.51
C ILE A 289 16.30 -1.87 17.97
N ASN A 290 17.50 -1.45 18.32
CA ASN A 290 17.81 -0.05 18.51
C ASN A 290 17.85 0.62 17.14
N HIS A 291 16.93 1.53 16.89
CA HIS A 291 16.78 2.16 15.58
C HIS A 291 16.47 3.65 15.69
N ASP A 292 16.78 4.36 14.63
CA ASP A 292 16.39 5.74 14.39
C ASP A 292 16.23 5.94 12.88
N LEU A 293 15.87 7.13 12.45
CA LEU A 293 15.62 7.42 11.06
C LEU A 293 16.23 8.76 10.62
N PHE A 294 16.52 8.85 9.33
CA PHE A 294 16.82 10.12 8.67
C PHE A 294 16.04 10.22 7.35
N PRO A 295 15.85 11.44 6.84
CA PRO A 295 15.12 11.63 5.58
C PRO A 295 15.79 10.91 4.40
N VAL A 296 14.98 10.38 3.46
CA VAL A 296 15.52 9.84 2.20
C VAL A 296 16.23 10.96 1.43
N PRO A 297 17.48 10.75 0.98
CA PRO A 297 18.22 11.76 0.26
C PRO A 297 17.54 12.17 -1.05
N ASN A 298 17.65 13.44 -1.42
CA ASN A 298 17.25 13.94 -2.73
C ASN A 298 18.29 13.61 -3.82
N GLY A 299 17.85 13.65 -5.06
CA GLY A 299 18.73 13.40 -6.21
C GLY A 299 19.89 14.37 -6.33
N ASP A 300 19.65 15.64 -6.02
CA ASP A 300 20.60 16.74 -6.05
C ASP A 300 20.70 17.53 -4.73
N GLY A 301 20.04 17.07 -3.67
CA GLY A 301 20.06 17.70 -2.35
C GLY A 301 19.24 18.98 -2.22
N THR A 302 18.32 19.29 -3.13
CA THR A 302 17.70 20.62 -3.19
C THR A 302 16.19 20.63 -3.27
N TYR A 303 15.48 19.87 -2.46
CA TYR A 303 14.10 20.24 -2.20
C TYR A 303 14.09 21.41 -1.19
N VAL A 304 13.58 22.55 -1.61
CA VAL A 304 13.38 23.71 -0.75
C VAL A 304 11.89 23.82 -0.47
N TYR A 305 11.50 23.65 0.79
CA TYR A 305 10.12 23.91 1.21
C TYR A 305 9.74 25.38 0.98
N PRO A 306 8.46 25.72 0.87
CA PRO A 306 8.01 27.11 0.68
C PRO A 306 8.51 28.08 1.74
N ASP A 307 8.86 27.61 2.94
CA ASP A 307 9.46 28.40 4.02
C ASP A 307 10.98 28.58 3.88
N GLY A 308 11.58 28.05 2.83
CA GLY A 308 13.02 28.14 2.55
C GLY A 308 13.86 27.08 3.24
N THR A 309 13.25 26.17 4.03
CA THR A 309 13.97 25.03 4.62
C THR A 309 14.28 23.99 3.54
N LYS A 310 15.43 23.34 3.65
CA LYS A 310 15.80 22.22 2.79
C LYS A 310 15.19 20.93 3.36
N GLY A 311 14.43 20.24 2.57
CA GLY A 311 13.83 18.97 2.93
C GLY A 311 14.28 17.84 2.01
N SER A 312 14.03 16.64 2.42
CA SER A 312 14.14 15.48 1.55
C SER A 312 12.85 15.32 0.75
N ASN A 313 12.98 14.83 -0.47
CA ASN A 313 11.83 14.31 -1.18
C ASN A 313 11.60 12.88 -0.71
N THR A 314 10.88 12.74 0.37
CA THR A 314 10.43 11.44 0.81
C THR A 314 9.44 10.92 -0.22
N GLY A 315 9.71 9.75 -0.80
CA GLY A 315 8.63 8.99 -1.39
C GLY A 315 7.53 8.91 -0.34
N SER A 316 6.31 9.22 -0.72
CA SER A 316 5.19 9.14 0.19
C SER A 316 4.18 8.18 -0.37
N THR A 317 3.64 7.34 0.50
CA THR A 317 2.53 6.47 0.17
C THR A 317 1.26 7.11 0.71
N GLY A 318 0.45 7.69 -0.18
CA GLY A 318 -0.92 8.04 0.14
C GLY A 318 -1.79 6.80 0.00
N LEU A 319 -2.54 6.47 1.03
CA LEU A 319 -3.56 5.44 0.98
C LEU A 319 -4.93 6.10 1.00
N TYR A 320 -5.79 5.58 0.16
CA TYR A 320 -7.12 6.13 -0.09
C TYR A 320 -8.16 5.02 -0.05
N TRP A 321 -9.36 5.39 0.33
CA TRP A 321 -10.54 4.58 0.14
C TRP A 321 -11.08 4.80 -1.28
N TRP A 322 -11.35 3.73 -1.99
CA TRP A 322 -11.88 3.74 -3.35
C TRP A 322 -13.16 2.92 -3.40
N VAL A 323 -14.21 3.50 -3.94
CA VAL A 323 -15.49 2.81 -4.16
C VAL A 323 -15.44 2.12 -5.52
N THR A 324 -15.79 0.85 -5.57
CA THR A 324 -15.80 0.09 -6.83
C THR A 324 -17.08 0.32 -7.63
N SER A 325 -17.02 0.12 -8.94
CA SER A 325 -18.17 0.33 -9.82
C SER A 325 -19.24 -0.75 -9.72
N GLN A 326 -19.03 -1.82 -8.94
CA GLN A 326 -20.07 -2.82 -8.69
C GLN A 326 -21.11 -2.38 -7.64
N VAL A 327 -20.81 -1.33 -6.88
CA VAL A 327 -21.78 -0.66 -5.99
C VAL A 327 -22.67 0.20 -6.86
N GLY A 328 -23.93 -0.19 -7.01
CA GLY A 328 -24.93 0.50 -7.82
C GLY A 328 -25.76 1.50 -7.02
#